data_90c473e6dd0bf9eb44e576944c8037e2
#
_entry.id   90c473e6dd0bf9eb44e576944c8037e2
#
_cell.length_a   1.000
_cell.length_b   1.000
_cell.length_c   1.000
_cell.angle_alpha   90.00
_cell.angle_beta   90.00
_cell.angle_gamma   90.00
#
_symmetry.space_group_name_H-M   'P 1'
#
loop_
_entity.id
_entity.type
_entity.pdbx_description
1 polymer ?
#
loop_
_entity_poly.entity_id
_entity_poly.type
_entity_poly.pdbx_seq_one_letter_code
_entity_poly.pdbx_strand_id
1 'polypeptide(L)'
;MLKKLLILKALSTIFCSGLFAFDIEKNYLSSTKDSKLLLKSIDGLTDEEKDTFVLGRSFFNIPWVKAPSVTTARDGLGPLFNANSCISCHPNNARGNLLNKDLSISRALVARLSVQKSESKQDEDIFYKKGFIPHKVYGEQLSINGTFGVPFEG
;
A
#
# COMPACT_ATOMS: atom_id res chain seq x y z
N MET A 1 -38.87 12.52 38.85
CA MET A 1 -38.17 13.46 37.98
C MET A 1 -36.82 12.92 37.49
N LEU A 2 -36.01 12.25 38.30
CA LEU A 2 -34.66 11.74 37.93
C LEU A 2 -34.65 10.71 36.80
N LYS A 3 -35.61 9.78 36.74
CA LYS A 3 -35.73 8.76 35.68
C LYS A 3 -36.04 9.34 34.27
N LYS A 4 -36.83 10.41 34.19
CA LYS A 4 -37.10 11.10 32.89
C LYS A 4 -35.91 11.86 32.38
N LEU A 5 -35.05 12.39 33.26
CA LEU A 5 -33.83 13.12 32.91
C LEU A 5 -32.72 12.15 32.38
N LEU A 6 -32.63 10.93 32.94
CA LEU A 6 -31.70 9.89 32.46
C LEU A 6 -32.08 9.34 31.08
N ILE A 7 -33.35 9.16 30.79
CA ILE A 7 -33.85 8.71 29.48
C ILE A 7 -33.59 9.79 28.42
N LEU A 8 -33.78 11.06 28.74
CA LEU A 8 -33.51 12.17 27.81
C LEU A 8 -32.02 12.30 27.46
N LYS A 9 -31.11 12.08 28.43
CA LYS A 9 -29.67 12.06 28.19
C LYS A 9 -29.22 10.86 27.35
N ALA A 10 -29.81 9.67 27.58
CA ALA A 10 -29.51 8.48 26.79
C ALA A 10 -29.99 8.60 25.32
N LEU A 11 -31.15 9.22 25.07
CA LEU A 11 -31.64 9.50 23.72
C LEU A 11 -30.76 10.54 23.00
N SER A 12 -30.23 11.57 23.70
CA SER A 12 -29.39 12.60 23.12
C SER A 12 -28.04 12.05 22.68
N THR A 13 -27.42 11.09 23.43
CA THR A 13 -26.15 10.48 23.07
C THR A 13 -26.25 9.52 21.89
N ILE A 14 -27.38 8.80 21.74
CA ILE A 14 -27.62 7.90 20.59
C ILE A 14 -27.86 8.72 19.30
N PHE A 15 -28.50 9.88 19.39
CA PHE A 15 -28.76 10.73 18.22
C PHE A 15 -27.49 11.43 17.69
N CYS A 16 -26.53 11.77 18.58
CA CYS A 16 -25.29 12.45 18.19
C CYS A 16 -24.30 11.52 17.49
N SER A 17 -24.23 10.22 17.85
CA SER A 17 -23.32 9.26 17.24
C SER A 17 -23.76 8.80 15.84
N GLY A 18 -25.04 8.81 15.53
CA GLY A 18 -25.56 8.43 14.19
C GLY A 18 -25.30 9.48 13.11
N LEU A 19 -25.22 10.75 13.46
CA LEU A 19 -24.98 11.84 12.50
C LEU A 19 -23.52 11.89 12.00
N PHE A 20 -22.56 11.60 12.88
CA PHE A 20 -21.13 11.59 12.50
C PHE A 20 -20.78 10.39 11.61
N ALA A 21 -21.37 9.23 11.80
CA ALA A 21 -21.12 8.05 10.97
C ALA A 21 -21.63 8.23 9.53
N PHE A 22 -22.75 8.93 9.36
CA PHE A 22 -23.37 9.14 8.04
C PHE A 22 -22.55 10.08 7.13
N ASP A 23 -21.92 11.11 7.70
CA ASP A 23 -21.11 12.07 6.93
C ASP A 23 -19.76 11.46 6.47
N ILE A 24 -19.15 10.59 7.26
CA ILE A 24 -17.91 9.91 6.90
C ILE A 24 -18.13 8.97 5.71
N GLU A 25 -19.20 8.16 5.70
CA GLU A 25 -19.51 7.26 4.59
C GLU A 25 -19.71 8.01 3.27
N LYS A 26 -20.44 9.11 3.28
CA LYS A 26 -20.77 9.87 2.09
C LYS A 26 -19.55 10.50 1.41
N ASN A 27 -18.53 10.87 2.20
CA ASN A 27 -17.34 11.56 1.68
C ASN A 27 -16.25 10.60 1.20
N TYR A 28 -16.19 9.36 1.69
CA TYR A 28 -15.10 8.42 1.42
C TYR A 28 -15.52 7.16 0.67
N LEU A 29 -16.83 6.88 0.58
CA LEU A 29 -17.33 5.73 -0.17
C LEU A 29 -17.88 6.17 -1.53
N SER A 30 -17.42 5.50 -2.58
CA SER A 30 -17.95 5.68 -3.93
C SER A 30 -18.79 4.50 -4.35
N SER A 31 -19.99 4.76 -4.86
CA SER A 31 -20.87 3.75 -5.48
C SER A 31 -20.53 3.49 -6.96
N THR A 32 -19.58 4.24 -7.54
CA THR A 32 -19.26 4.11 -8.96
C THR A 32 -18.28 2.96 -9.19
N LYS A 33 -18.50 2.20 -10.27
CA LYS A 33 -17.60 1.15 -10.76
C LYS A 33 -16.59 1.69 -11.78
N ASP A 34 -16.22 2.97 -11.68
CA ASP A 34 -15.23 3.58 -12.56
C ASP A 34 -13.84 2.99 -12.27
N SER A 35 -13.23 2.34 -13.26
CA SER A 35 -11.88 1.76 -13.15
C SER A 35 -10.78 2.81 -12.92
N LYS A 36 -11.08 4.09 -13.13
CA LYS A 36 -10.17 5.22 -12.91
C LYS A 36 -10.45 5.97 -11.60
N LEU A 37 -11.37 5.49 -10.79
CA LEU A 37 -11.74 6.15 -9.54
C LEU A 37 -10.52 6.38 -8.62
N LEU A 38 -9.65 5.37 -8.49
CA LEU A 38 -8.45 5.43 -7.66
C LEU A 38 -7.35 6.37 -8.20
N LEU A 39 -7.51 6.92 -9.41
CA LEU A 39 -6.61 7.93 -9.97
C LEU A 39 -6.99 9.36 -9.54
N LYS A 40 -8.15 9.55 -8.95
CA LYS A 40 -8.64 10.84 -8.50
C LYS A 40 -8.36 11.03 -7.01
N SER A 41 -8.15 12.27 -6.61
CA SER A 41 -8.18 12.63 -5.19
C SER A 41 -9.60 12.47 -4.64
N ILE A 42 -9.71 12.33 -3.34
CA ILE A 42 -11.01 12.46 -2.65
C ILE A 42 -11.52 13.89 -2.78
N ASP A 43 -12.84 14.06 -2.72
CA ASP A 43 -13.47 15.38 -2.74
C ASP A 43 -13.22 16.14 -1.41
N GLY A 44 -13.24 17.46 -1.47
CA GLY A 44 -13.13 18.32 -0.30
C GLY A 44 -11.70 18.61 0.18
N LEU A 45 -10.66 18.19 -0.56
CA LEU A 45 -9.28 18.56 -0.25
C LEU A 45 -9.04 20.07 -0.41
N THR A 46 -8.27 20.63 0.49
CA THR A 46 -7.66 21.95 0.35
C THR A 46 -6.65 21.99 -0.81
N ASP A 47 -6.23 23.16 -1.23
CA ASP A 47 -5.25 23.26 -2.32
C ASP A 47 -3.87 22.68 -1.92
N GLU A 48 -3.44 22.85 -0.68
CA GLU A 48 -2.22 22.23 -0.14
C GLU A 48 -2.29 20.71 -0.13
N GLU A 49 -3.44 20.13 0.24
CA GLU A 49 -3.65 18.69 0.20
C GLU A 49 -3.69 18.16 -1.23
N LYS A 50 -4.24 18.91 -2.19
CA LYS A 50 -4.19 18.55 -3.62
C LYS A 50 -2.76 18.55 -4.14
N ASP A 51 -1.94 19.55 -3.79
CA ASP A 51 -0.53 19.60 -4.16
C ASP A 51 0.23 18.40 -3.57
N THR A 52 -0.02 18.06 -2.32
CA THR A 52 0.53 16.87 -1.66
C THR A 52 0.12 15.59 -2.37
N PHE A 53 -1.15 15.47 -2.78
CA PHE A 53 -1.64 14.34 -3.57
C PHE A 53 -0.93 14.23 -4.92
N VAL A 54 -0.76 15.34 -5.65
CA VAL A 54 -0.04 15.37 -6.94
C VAL A 54 1.41 14.97 -6.77
N LEU A 55 2.08 15.46 -5.74
CA LEU A 55 3.45 15.07 -5.39
C LEU A 55 3.55 13.58 -5.08
N GLY A 56 2.69 13.05 -4.22
CA GLY A 56 2.63 11.62 -3.88
C GLY A 56 2.36 10.74 -5.11
N ARG A 57 1.43 11.16 -5.97
CA ARG A 57 1.16 10.49 -7.25
C ARG A 57 2.37 10.47 -8.18
N SER A 58 3.16 11.54 -8.17
CA SER A 58 4.42 11.59 -8.90
C SER A 58 5.42 10.55 -8.41
N PHE A 59 5.57 10.37 -7.08
CA PHE A 59 6.42 9.32 -6.49
C PHE A 59 5.91 7.90 -6.81
N PHE A 60 4.62 7.72 -6.93
CA PHE A 60 4.03 6.44 -7.27
C PHE A 60 4.21 6.04 -8.73
N ASN A 61 4.12 7.02 -9.64
CA ASN A 61 4.06 6.77 -11.08
C ASN A 61 5.43 6.79 -11.77
N ILE A 62 6.33 7.70 -11.35
CA ILE A 62 7.62 7.90 -12.03
C ILE A 62 8.62 6.86 -11.53
N PRO A 63 9.35 6.18 -12.44
CA PRO A 63 10.34 5.18 -12.05
C PRO A 63 11.45 5.73 -11.16
N TRP A 64 11.84 4.93 -10.17
CA TRP A 64 13.05 5.12 -9.39
C TRP A 64 14.27 4.66 -10.18
N VAL A 65 15.38 5.33 -9.99
CA VAL A 65 16.66 5.03 -10.66
C VAL A 65 17.76 4.79 -9.64
N LYS A 66 18.82 4.09 -10.07
CA LYS A 66 19.99 3.83 -9.24
C LYS A 66 20.69 5.15 -8.86
N ALA A 67 21.05 5.30 -7.59
CA ALA A 67 21.89 6.38 -7.10
C ALA A 67 23.38 6.16 -7.48
N PRO A 68 24.18 7.26 -7.70
CA PRO A 68 23.74 8.63 -7.85
C PRO A 68 23.13 8.90 -9.23
N SER A 69 22.12 9.77 -9.28
CA SER A 69 21.47 10.16 -10.54
C SER A 69 21.28 11.68 -10.60
N VAL A 70 21.16 12.20 -11.82
CA VAL A 70 20.80 13.61 -12.05
C VAL A 70 19.44 13.96 -11.42
N THR A 71 18.55 12.99 -11.36
CA THR A 71 17.23 13.12 -10.72
C THR A 71 17.29 12.74 -9.25
N THR A 72 17.93 13.56 -8.41
CA THR A 72 18.17 13.26 -6.98
C THR A 72 16.89 12.96 -6.19
N ALA A 73 15.74 13.51 -6.60
CA ALA A 73 14.45 13.21 -5.97
C ALA A 73 13.91 11.80 -6.28
N ARG A 74 14.54 11.07 -7.19
CA ARG A 74 14.11 9.75 -7.68
C ARG A 74 15.23 8.72 -7.67
N ASP A 75 16.41 9.07 -7.21
CA ASP A 75 17.48 8.11 -7.02
C ASP A 75 17.26 7.27 -5.74
N GLY A 76 17.99 6.18 -5.61
CA GLY A 76 17.86 5.27 -4.48
C GLY A 76 17.17 3.95 -4.80
N LEU A 77 16.99 3.62 -6.10
CA LEU A 77 16.64 2.24 -6.48
C LEU A 77 17.72 1.28 -5.98
N GLY A 78 17.30 0.30 -5.20
CA GLY A 78 18.22 -0.72 -4.66
C GLY A 78 18.84 -1.61 -5.73
N PRO A 79 19.87 -2.38 -5.38
CA PRO A 79 20.56 -3.28 -6.32
C PRO A 79 19.65 -4.39 -6.85
N LEU A 80 18.69 -4.86 -6.06
CA LEU A 80 17.71 -5.88 -6.39
C LEU A 80 16.29 -5.30 -6.24
N PHE A 81 15.42 -5.58 -7.18
CA PHE A 81 14.05 -5.07 -7.16
C PHE A 81 13.10 -5.90 -8.05
N ASN A 82 11.80 -5.82 -7.81
CA ASN A 82 10.77 -6.44 -8.65
C ASN A 82 10.26 -5.48 -9.73
N ALA A 83 10.07 -4.22 -9.35
CA ALA A 83 9.69 -3.16 -10.28
C ALA A 83 10.30 -1.84 -9.79
N ASN A 84 10.57 -0.92 -10.70
CA ASN A 84 11.16 0.37 -10.38
C ASN A 84 10.14 1.49 -10.18
N SER A 85 8.84 1.19 -10.24
CA SER A 85 7.75 2.11 -9.90
C SER A 85 6.58 1.34 -9.30
N CYS A 86 5.80 2.01 -8.46
CA CYS A 86 4.62 1.40 -7.84
C CYS A 86 3.54 1.07 -8.88
N ILE A 87 3.33 1.97 -9.86
CA ILE A 87 2.33 1.77 -10.91
C ILE A 87 2.61 0.56 -11.81
N SER A 88 3.86 0.10 -11.88
CA SER A 88 4.22 -1.11 -12.65
C SER A 88 3.52 -2.37 -12.12
N CYS A 89 3.26 -2.42 -10.80
CA CYS A 89 2.54 -3.52 -10.15
C CYS A 89 1.10 -3.14 -9.79
N HIS A 90 0.79 -1.84 -9.70
CA HIS A 90 -0.52 -1.30 -9.31
C HIS A 90 -1.15 -0.43 -10.41
N PRO A 91 -1.51 -1.01 -11.58
CA PRO A 91 -2.08 -0.24 -12.67
C PRO A 91 -3.37 0.47 -12.24
N ASN A 92 -3.52 1.73 -12.64
CA ASN A 92 -4.61 2.62 -12.23
C ASN A 92 -4.72 2.80 -10.69
N ASN A 93 -3.61 2.71 -9.94
CA ASN A 93 -3.55 2.72 -8.48
C ASN A 93 -4.35 1.58 -7.82
N ALA A 94 -4.73 0.56 -8.59
CA ALA A 94 -5.52 -0.57 -8.16
C ALA A 94 -4.65 -1.80 -7.85
N ARG A 95 -5.29 -2.92 -7.59
CA ARG A 95 -4.62 -4.22 -7.50
C ARG A 95 -4.19 -4.68 -8.88
N GLY A 96 -2.95 -5.18 -9.00
CA GLY A 96 -2.48 -5.86 -10.20
C GLY A 96 -3.10 -7.25 -10.38
N ASN A 97 -2.99 -7.78 -11.58
CA ASN A 97 -3.43 -9.13 -11.91
C ASN A 97 -2.31 -10.15 -11.69
N LEU A 98 -2.68 -11.40 -11.42
CA LEU A 98 -1.73 -12.52 -11.32
C LEU A 98 -1.10 -12.85 -12.68
N LEU A 99 -1.92 -12.84 -13.74
CA LEU A 99 -1.51 -13.12 -15.10
C LEU A 99 -1.84 -11.94 -16.01
N ASN A 100 -1.02 -11.74 -17.01
CA ASN A 100 -1.29 -10.86 -18.14
C ASN A 100 -2.37 -11.47 -19.06
N LYS A 101 -2.83 -10.71 -20.06
CA LYS A 101 -3.83 -11.19 -21.03
C LYS A 101 -3.35 -12.38 -21.87
N ASP A 102 -2.04 -12.48 -22.08
CA ASP A 102 -1.37 -13.58 -22.79
C ASP A 102 -1.04 -14.79 -21.89
N LEU A 103 -1.58 -14.81 -20.67
CA LEU A 103 -1.34 -15.80 -19.62
C LEU A 103 0.10 -15.85 -19.09
N SER A 104 0.97 -14.93 -19.46
CA SER A 104 2.28 -14.78 -18.82
C SER A 104 2.13 -14.23 -17.40
N ILE A 105 3.12 -14.50 -16.54
CA ILE A 105 3.15 -13.99 -15.17
C ILE A 105 3.26 -12.47 -15.19
N SER A 106 2.35 -11.83 -14.46
CA SER A 106 2.34 -10.37 -14.31
C SER A 106 3.45 -9.90 -13.38
N ARG A 107 3.99 -8.70 -13.62
CA ARG A 107 4.91 -8.01 -12.70
C ARG A 107 4.31 -7.72 -11.32
N ALA A 108 2.98 -7.76 -11.21
CA ALA A 108 2.29 -7.60 -9.94
C ALA A 108 2.39 -8.84 -9.02
N LEU A 109 2.85 -9.98 -9.56
CA LEU A 109 3.13 -11.16 -8.75
C LEU A 109 4.48 -11.01 -8.06
N VAL A 110 4.47 -11.09 -6.73
CA VAL A 110 5.66 -11.11 -5.87
C VAL A 110 5.76 -12.47 -5.18
N ALA A 111 6.87 -13.16 -5.39
CA ALA A 111 7.16 -14.40 -4.66
C ALA A 111 7.69 -14.07 -3.25
N ARG A 112 6.89 -14.35 -2.22
CA ARG A 112 7.28 -14.22 -0.83
C ARG A 112 8.02 -15.47 -0.38
N LEU A 113 9.14 -15.28 0.33
CA LEU A 113 10.00 -16.36 0.80
C LEU A 113 9.94 -16.48 2.31
N SER A 114 9.82 -17.71 2.80
CA SER A 114 9.88 -18.00 4.23
C SER A 114 10.51 -19.38 4.46
N VAL A 115 11.08 -19.57 5.65
CA VAL A 115 11.54 -20.87 6.13
C VAL A 115 10.75 -21.27 7.36
N GLN A 116 10.84 -22.57 7.71
CA GLN A 116 10.21 -23.07 8.93
C GLN A 116 10.80 -22.39 10.16
N LYS A 117 9.94 -21.96 11.10
CA LYS A 117 10.34 -21.41 12.39
C LYS A 117 11.09 -22.48 13.19
N SER A 118 12.27 -22.16 13.71
CA SER A 118 12.97 -22.97 14.70
C SER A 118 12.49 -22.64 16.14
N GLU A 119 12.95 -23.42 17.11
CA GLU A 119 12.66 -23.18 18.54
C GLU A 119 13.57 -22.11 19.17
N SER A 120 14.38 -21.42 18.36
CA SER A 120 15.26 -20.37 18.86
C SER A 120 14.48 -19.12 19.28
N LYS A 121 14.93 -18.47 20.34
CA LYS A 121 14.34 -17.20 20.77
C LYS A 121 14.39 -16.12 19.69
N GLN A 122 15.44 -16.13 18.86
CA GLN A 122 15.58 -15.19 17.75
C GLN A 122 14.47 -15.38 16.72
N ASP A 123 14.16 -16.62 16.31
CA ASP A 123 13.09 -16.91 15.38
C ASP A 123 11.72 -16.61 15.99
N GLU A 124 11.56 -16.81 17.29
CA GLU A 124 10.33 -16.45 18.00
C GLU A 124 10.08 -14.94 17.95
N ASP A 125 11.10 -14.13 18.25
CA ASP A 125 11.02 -12.67 18.19
C ASP A 125 10.74 -12.15 16.77
N ILE A 126 11.37 -12.76 15.75
CA ILE A 126 11.14 -12.42 14.33
C ILE A 126 9.73 -12.81 13.94
N PHE A 127 9.28 -14.01 14.27
CA PHE A 127 7.93 -14.49 13.94
C PHE A 127 6.85 -13.64 14.59
N TYR A 128 7.03 -13.24 15.86
CA TYR A 128 6.09 -12.35 16.54
C TYR A 128 5.95 -11.00 15.84
N LYS A 129 7.05 -10.43 15.32
CA LYS A 129 7.05 -9.13 14.66
C LYS A 129 6.56 -9.18 13.21
N LYS A 130 6.86 -10.26 12.47
CA LYS A 130 6.66 -10.35 11.02
C LYS A 130 5.59 -11.36 10.60
N GLY A 131 5.22 -12.30 11.46
CA GLY A 131 4.31 -13.40 11.16
C GLY A 131 4.93 -14.56 10.38
N PHE A 132 6.21 -14.47 10.01
CA PHE A 132 6.97 -15.51 9.29
C PHE A 132 8.47 -15.33 9.51
N ILE A 133 9.27 -16.37 9.18
CA ILE A 133 10.73 -16.31 9.23
C ILE A 133 11.26 -16.09 7.82
N PRO A 134 11.98 -14.98 7.53
CA PRO A 134 12.58 -14.72 6.23
C PRO A 134 13.62 -15.79 5.84
N HIS A 135 13.78 -16.04 4.55
CA HIS A 135 14.88 -16.88 4.05
C HIS A 135 16.23 -16.21 4.34
N LYS A 136 17.22 -16.97 4.84
CA LYS A 136 18.49 -16.41 5.34
C LYS A 136 19.33 -15.72 4.25
N VAL A 137 19.23 -16.17 3.01
CA VAL A 137 20.01 -15.63 1.89
C VAL A 137 19.19 -14.62 1.09
N TYR A 138 17.98 -14.99 0.68
CA TYR A 138 17.13 -14.17 -0.20
C TYR A 138 16.20 -13.21 0.54
N GLY A 139 16.16 -13.24 1.87
CA GLY A 139 15.27 -12.35 2.64
C GLY A 139 13.80 -12.72 2.56
N GLU A 140 12.95 -11.73 2.37
CA GLU A 140 11.49 -11.87 2.47
C GLU A 140 10.80 -12.11 1.13
N GLN A 141 11.48 -11.81 0.02
CA GLN A 141 10.93 -11.96 -1.33
C GLN A 141 12.04 -12.18 -2.36
N LEU A 142 11.69 -12.85 -3.42
CA LEU A 142 12.55 -13.04 -4.57
C LEU A 142 12.53 -11.77 -5.43
N SER A 143 13.71 -11.26 -5.80
CA SER A 143 13.85 -10.07 -6.64
C SER A 143 14.24 -10.48 -8.05
N ILE A 144 13.33 -10.25 -9.01
CA ILE A 144 13.47 -10.71 -10.40
C ILE A 144 14.25 -9.76 -11.30
N ASN A 145 14.69 -8.61 -10.78
CA ASN A 145 15.50 -7.63 -11.51
C ASN A 145 16.70 -7.18 -10.66
N GLY A 146 17.78 -6.87 -11.32
CA GLY A 146 18.97 -6.26 -10.74
C GLY A 146 19.35 -4.97 -11.45
N THR A 147 20.04 -4.05 -10.75
CA THR A 147 20.71 -2.92 -11.39
C THR A 147 21.90 -3.43 -12.20
N PHE A 148 22.38 -2.64 -13.18
CA PHE A 148 23.50 -3.04 -14.02
C PHE A 148 24.68 -3.61 -13.21
N GLY A 149 25.14 -4.81 -13.58
CA GLY A 149 26.23 -5.52 -12.92
C GLY A 149 25.84 -6.32 -11.69
N VAL A 150 24.57 -6.33 -11.30
CA VAL A 150 24.06 -7.14 -10.20
C VAL A 150 23.20 -8.27 -10.76
N PRO A 151 23.54 -9.55 -10.51
CA PRO A 151 22.67 -10.67 -10.93
C PRO A 151 21.34 -10.62 -10.15
N PHE A 152 20.26 -10.92 -10.83
CA PHE A 152 18.94 -11.07 -10.23
C PHE A 152 18.74 -12.50 -9.68
N GLU A 153 17.68 -12.69 -8.89
CA GLU A 153 17.46 -13.91 -8.09
C GLU A 153 16.47 -14.89 -8.76
N GLY A 154 15.89 -14.56 -9.91
CA GLY A 154 14.88 -15.39 -10.58
C GLY A 154 15.22 -15.86 -11.97
#